data_1eeac8775e004155c18b48a32441ba94
#
_entry.id   1eeac8775e004155c18b48a32441ba94
#
_cell.length_a   1.000
_cell.length_b   1.000
_cell.length_c   1.000
_cell.angle_alpha   90.00
_cell.angle_beta   90.00
_cell.angle_gamma   90.00
#
_symmetry.space_group_name_H-M   'P 1'
#
loop_
_entity.id
_entity.type
_entity.pdbx_description
1 polymer ?
#
loop_
_entity_poly.entity_id
_entity_poly.type
_entity_poly.pdbx_seq_one_letter_code
_entity_poly.pdbx_strand_id
1 'polypeptide(L)'
;MKILHIENGRNFYGGPQQVLYLCSGLDQKGIKNIVICHPESFLKNQLEKIGIKVIGLACKSDFDLIFALNLYKIIRREKPDIIHCHSRKGADFLSGFIAKSMSVSNVLSRRVDSYEPNIISKIRCSLFKKIIAISKKIYDETSEVGIDKNKLALIKSAVDLNQLSKQESKSVFLEKFNLEDDDFVIATVGQLIPRKGHEQLIEIFSELKRSNSRIKLLVFGQGKLEAHLRKISAENNLSKSIKFYGFLYDLDNYFSHFDLVVHCAVREGLGVSLLKAAAVGVPIVAFRTGGIPEVVDHKETGLLSELGDKESLQKNIEYFIVNKKFRLTCSINAKEWIKNQFSIDEMIDKHTKLYENLI
;
A
#
# COMPACT_ATOMS: atom_id res chain seq x y z
N MET A 1 -3.37 26.91 -8.66
CA MET A 1 -4.23 25.89 -8.03
C MET A 1 -3.72 25.58 -6.63
N LYS A 2 -4.62 25.45 -5.65
CA LYS A 2 -4.32 25.10 -4.26
C LYS A 2 -5.16 23.90 -3.83
N ILE A 3 -4.51 22.83 -3.37
CA ILE A 3 -5.18 21.58 -2.99
C ILE A 3 -5.03 21.35 -1.50
N LEU A 4 -6.12 21.00 -0.84
CA LEU A 4 -6.16 20.56 0.55
C LEU A 4 -6.29 19.03 0.58
N HIS A 5 -5.23 18.33 0.92
CA HIS A 5 -5.22 16.88 1.09
C HIS A 5 -5.59 16.49 2.52
N ILE A 6 -6.30 15.37 2.69
CA ILE A 6 -6.66 14.83 4.00
C ILE A 6 -6.22 13.37 4.07
N GLU A 7 -5.21 13.07 4.92
CA GLU A 7 -4.71 11.72 5.18
C GLU A 7 -4.52 11.51 6.68
N ASN A 8 -5.41 10.74 7.28
CA ASN A 8 -5.49 10.63 8.75
C ASN A 8 -4.83 9.34 9.32
N GLY A 9 -4.07 8.62 8.51
CA GLY A 9 -3.32 7.44 8.96
C GLY A 9 -2.19 7.79 9.92
N ARG A 10 -2.10 7.10 11.08
CA ARG A 10 -0.98 7.27 12.01
C ARG A 10 0.32 6.66 11.48
N ASN A 11 0.20 5.46 10.89
CA ASN A 11 1.35 4.68 10.42
C ASN A 11 1.66 5.00 8.97
N PHE A 12 2.94 4.98 8.61
CA PHE A 12 3.41 5.28 7.26
C PHE A 12 3.35 4.06 6.35
N TYR A 13 2.12 3.55 6.12
CA TYR A 13 1.87 2.48 5.14
C TYR A 13 1.70 3.04 3.72
N GLY A 14 1.30 2.19 2.78
CA GLY A 14 1.17 2.56 1.37
C GLY A 14 0.31 3.79 1.09
N GLY A 15 -0.79 4.03 1.82
CA GLY A 15 -1.64 5.21 1.64
C GLY A 15 -0.91 6.54 1.88
N PRO A 16 -0.38 6.79 3.09
CA PRO A 16 0.41 7.98 3.39
C PRO A 16 1.62 8.16 2.47
N GLN A 17 2.28 7.08 2.05
CA GLN A 17 3.40 7.17 1.10
C GLN A 17 2.96 7.70 -0.27
N GLN A 18 1.79 7.27 -0.77
CA GLN A 18 1.24 7.79 -2.02
C GLN A 18 0.88 9.29 -1.91
N VAL A 19 0.44 9.75 -0.74
CA VAL A 19 0.19 11.18 -0.51
C VAL A 19 1.50 11.97 -0.54
N LEU A 20 2.56 11.44 0.06
CA LEU A 20 3.89 12.06 0.00
C LEU A 20 4.38 12.20 -1.45
N TYR A 21 4.32 11.13 -2.25
CA TYR A 21 4.71 11.17 -3.66
C TYR A 21 3.88 12.18 -4.47
N LEU A 22 2.56 12.15 -4.27
CA LEU A 22 1.65 13.05 -4.96
C LEU A 22 1.95 14.52 -4.62
N CYS A 23 2.03 14.85 -3.33
CA CYS A 23 2.29 16.23 -2.90
C CYS A 23 3.66 16.72 -3.37
N SER A 24 4.70 15.89 -3.30
CA SER A 24 6.05 16.22 -3.81
C SER A 24 6.03 16.54 -5.31
N GLY A 25 5.39 15.68 -6.11
CA GLY A 25 5.34 15.91 -7.55
C GLY A 25 4.44 17.08 -7.98
N LEU A 26 3.33 17.31 -7.27
CA LEU A 26 2.49 18.48 -7.52
C LEU A 26 3.20 19.80 -7.16
N ASP A 27 3.99 19.80 -6.09
CA ASP A 27 4.80 20.96 -5.68
C ASP A 27 5.83 21.33 -6.76
N GLN A 28 6.51 20.34 -7.34
CA GLN A 28 7.42 20.52 -8.47
C GLN A 28 6.73 21.12 -9.71
N LYS A 29 5.42 20.93 -9.87
CA LYS A 29 4.60 21.54 -10.90
C LYS A 29 4.04 22.92 -10.50
N GLY A 30 4.46 23.47 -9.38
CA GLY A 30 3.99 24.77 -8.87
C GLY A 30 2.56 24.75 -8.30
N ILE A 31 2.01 23.58 -8.02
CA ILE A 31 0.69 23.42 -7.40
C ILE A 31 0.84 23.47 -5.89
N LYS A 32 0.16 24.41 -5.23
CA LYS A 32 0.25 24.57 -3.78
C LYS A 32 -0.50 23.44 -3.06
N ASN A 33 0.19 22.76 -2.15
CA ASN A 33 -0.36 21.67 -1.36
C ASN A 33 -0.45 22.05 0.11
N ILE A 34 -1.56 21.71 0.76
CA ILE A 34 -1.75 21.75 2.20
C ILE A 34 -2.23 20.38 2.62
N VAL A 35 -1.61 19.78 3.64
CA VAL A 35 -1.99 18.44 4.08
C VAL A 35 -2.51 18.46 5.51
N ILE A 36 -3.75 18.01 5.70
CA ILE A 36 -4.28 17.68 7.03
C ILE A 36 -3.93 16.21 7.30
N CYS A 37 -3.20 15.96 8.39
CA CYS A 37 -2.86 14.62 8.81
C CYS A 37 -2.92 14.45 10.32
N HIS A 38 -2.84 13.18 10.77
CA HIS A 38 -2.77 12.90 12.21
C HIS A 38 -1.53 13.59 12.81
N PRO A 39 -1.66 14.30 13.97
CA PRO A 39 -0.55 15.08 14.54
C PRO A 39 0.72 14.28 14.80
N GLU A 40 0.57 13.00 15.13
CA GLU A 40 1.67 12.07 15.44
C GLU A 40 2.05 11.18 14.24
N SER A 41 1.61 11.50 13.02
CA SER A 41 1.92 10.68 11.86
C SER A 41 3.34 10.95 11.36
N PHE A 42 4.00 9.88 10.92
CA PHE A 42 5.31 10.01 10.24
C PHE A 42 5.20 10.82 8.94
N LEU A 43 4.04 10.75 8.26
CA LEU A 43 3.77 11.56 7.06
C LEU A 43 3.97 13.05 7.31
N LYS A 44 3.51 13.56 8.46
CA LYS A 44 3.70 14.95 8.86
C LYS A 44 5.17 15.36 8.75
N ASN A 45 6.04 14.59 9.42
CA ASN A 45 7.47 14.90 9.47
C ASN A 45 8.11 14.86 8.07
N GLN A 46 7.68 13.93 7.20
CA GLN A 46 8.21 13.83 5.83
C GLN A 46 7.77 15.01 4.95
N LEU A 47 6.52 15.43 5.05
CA LEU A 47 5.99 16.58 4.31
C LEU A 47 6.61 17.89 4.74
N GLU A 48 6.79 18.10 6.05
CA GLU A 48 7.45 19.28 6.60
C GLU A 48 8.92 19.40 6.15
N LYS A 49 9.64 18.26 6.05
CA LYS A 49 11.03 18.23 5.54
C LYS A 49 11.16 18.72 4.09
N ILE A 50 10.14 18.52 3.27
CA ILE A 50 10.12 18.98 1.87
C ILE A 50 9.37 20.31 1.69
N GLY A 51 9.09 21.04 2.79
CA GLY A 51 8.51 22.38 2.77
C GLY A 51 7.00 22.44 2.53
N ILE A 52 6.29 21.33 2.53
CA ILE A 52 4.83 21.30 2.34
C ILE A 52 4.13 21.69 3.65
N LYS A 53 3.16 22.60 3.55
CA LYS A 53 2.37 23.05 4.70
C LYS A 53 1.52 21.91 5.26
N VAL A 54 1.69 21.60 6.55
CA VAL A 54 0.95 20.56 7.25
C VAL A 54 0.13 21.14 8.39
N ILE A 55 -1.08 20.61 8.57
CA ILE A 55 -1.99 20.93 9.67
C ILE A 55 -2.31 19.63 10.41
N GLY A 56 -1.87 19.54 11.67
CA GLY A 56 -2.17 18.39 12.53
C GLY A 56 -3.62 18.41 13.01
N LEU A 57 -4.46 17.51 12.48
CA LEU A 57 -5.85 17.35 12.90
C LEU A 57 -6.28 15.89 12.72
N ALA A 58 -6.58 15.22 13.83
CA ALA A 58 -7.03 13.83 13.84
C ALA A 58 -8.55 13.74 13.69
N CYS A 59 -9.03 12.77 12.89
CA CYS A 59 -10.43 12.38 12.81
C CYS A 59 -10.64 11.04 13.51
N LYS A 60 -11.54 10.97 14.47
CA LYS A 60 -11.78 9.77 15.32
C LYS A 60 -12.88 8.86 14.77
N SER A 61 -13.90 9.43 14.13
CA SER A 61 -15.07 8.70 13.64
C SER A 61 -15.86 9.49 12.59
N ASP A 62 -16.88 8.84 12.00
CA ASP A 62 -17.84 9.47 11.07
C ASP A 62 -18.64 10.61 11.70
N PHE A 63 -18.68 10.69 13.03
CA PHE A 63 -19.45 11.68 13.81
C PHE A 63 -18.56 12.64 14.62
N ASP A 64 -17.29 12.81 14.23
CA ASP A 64 -16.36 13.71 14.92
C ASP A 64 -16.66 15.18 14.60
N LEU A 65 -17.55 15.78 15.40
CA LEU A 65 -17.95 17.18 15.24
C LEU A 65 -16.79 18.16 15.44
N ILE A 66 -15.83 17.82 16.30
CA ILE A 66 -14.64 18.66 16.53
C ILE A 66 -13.79 18.69 15.27
N PHE A 67 -13.55 17.54 14.65
CA PHE A 67 -12.87 17.46 13.34
C PHE A 67 -13.65 18.26 12.30
N ALA A 68 -14.96 18.09 12.21
CA ALA A 68 -15.81 18.78 11.23
C ALA A 68 -15.74 20.31 11.35
N LEU A 69 -15.87 20.85 12.57
CA LEU A 69 -15.78 22.29 12.82
C LEU A 69 -14.40 22.87 12.50
N ASN A 70 -13.32 22.15 12.87
CA ASN A 70 -11.97 22.59 12.55
C ASN A 70 -11.69 22.52 11.05
N LEU A 71 -12.12 21.46 10.36
CA LEU A 71 -12.02 21.35 8.92
C LEU A 71 -12.74 22.50 8.20
N TYR A 72 -13.96 22.84 8.62
CA TYR A 72 -14.71 23.99 8.10
C TYR A 72 -13.92 25.30 8.26
N LYS A 73 -13.36 25.56 9.46
CA LYS A 73 -12.52 26.76 9.71
C LYS A 73 -11.27 26.78 8.83
N ILE A 74 -10.61 25.63 8.66
CA ILE A 74 -9.43 25.49 7.80
C ILE A 74 -9.77 25.80 6.35
N ILE A 75 -10.86 25.23 5.81
CA ILE A 75 -11.29 25.49 4.43
C ILE A 75 -11.60 26.97 4.22
N ARG A 76 -12.28 27.62 5.15
CA ARG A 76 -12.57 29.07 5.08
C ARG A 76 -11.29 29.93 5.08
N ARG A 77 -10.32 29.56 5.89
CA ARG A 77 -9.04 30.27 6.02
C ARG A 77 -8.13 30.07 4.81
N GLU A 78 -7.96 28.82 4.41
CA GLU A 78 -7.01 28.43 3.36
C GLU A 78 -7.57 28.64 1.94
N LYS A 79 -8.89 28.62 1.77
CA LYS A 79 -9.60 28.76 0.49
C LYS A 79 -8.99 27.85 -0.60
N PRO A 80 -8.99 26.51 -0.39
CA PRO A 80 -8.48 25.60 -1.42
C PRO A 80 -9.43 25.55 -2.63
N ASP A 81 -8.88 25.36 -3.82
CA ASP A 81 -9.66 25.13 -5.03
C ASP A 81 -10.27 23.70 -5.00
N ILE A 82 -9.51 22.74 -4.44
CA ILE A 82 -9.91 21.33 -4.38
C ILE A 82 -9.60 20.76 -2.99
N ILE A 83 -10.49 19.90 -2.50
CA ILE A 83 -10.27 19.04 -1.33
C ILE A 83 -10.12 17.61 -1.81
N HIS A 84 -8.99 16.96 -1.50
CA HIS A 84 -8.74 15.57 -1.84
C HIS A 84 -8.59 14.71 -0.58
N CYS A 85 -9.58 13.84 -0.33
CA CYS A 85 -9.56 12.91 0.79
C CYS A 85 -8.93 11.57 0.38
N HIS A 86 -7.91 11.13 1.12
CA HIS A 86 -7.20 9.87 0.91
C HIS A 86 -7.50 8.81 1.98
N SER A 87 -8.06 9.24 3.11
CA SER A 87 -8.37 8.40 4.26
C SER A 87 -9.84 7.99 4.31
N ARG A 88 -10.09 6.95 5.08
CA ARG A 88 -11.42 6.51 5.55
C ARG A 88 -11.61 6.87 7.02
N LYS A 89 -12.52 6.15 7.70
CA LYS A 89 -12.80 6.29 9.15
C LYS A 89 -13.29 7.69 9.53
N GLY A 90 -14.29 8.17 8.82
CA GLY A 90 -14.95 9.44 9.11
C GLY A 90 -14.37 10.62 8.34
N ALA A 91 -13.08 10.65 8.09
CA ALA A 91 -12.47 11.74 7.35
C ALA A 91 -13.06 11.89 5.93
N ASP A 92 -13.34 10.78 5.25
CA ASP A 92 -14.00 10.75 3.94
C ASP A 92 -15.45 11.26 4.02
N PHE A 93 -16.24 10.79 4.98
CA PHE A 93 -17.63 11.22 5.12
C PHE A 93 -17.73 12.72 5.46
N LEU A 94 -17.01 13.14 6.51
CA LEU A 94 -17.07 14.52 6.99
C LEU A 94 -16.48 15.52 5.98
N SER A 95 -15.35 15.18 5.36
CA SER A 95 -14.75 16.07 4.33
C SER A 95 -15.62 16.19 3.08
N GLY A 96 -16.22 15.09 2.64
CA GLY A 96 -17.15 15.11 1.51
C GLY A 96 -18.39 15.97 1.79
N PHE A 97 -18.99 15.81 2.98
CA PHE A 97 -20.14 16.60 3.40
C PHE A 97 -19.82 18.09 3.49
N ILE A 98 -18.72 18.46 4.16
CA ILE A 98 -18.33 19.87 4.34
C ILE A 98 -17.94 20.50 3.00
N ALA A 99 -17.15 19.81 2.17
CA ALA A 99 -16.78 20.30 0.85
C ALA A 99 -18.01 20.59 0.00
N LYS A 100 -19.00 19.68 0.01
CA LYS A 100 -20.26 19.84 -0.72
C LYS A 100 -21.08 21.01 -0.19
N SER A 101 -21.20 21.18 1.14
CA SER A 101 -21.92 22.31 1.74
C SER A 101 -21.28 23.67 1.48
N MET A 102 -19.96 23.70 1.27
CA MET A 102 -19.20 24.91 0.93
C MET A 102 -19.00 25.11 -0.58
N SER A 103 -19.58 24.26 -1.43
CA SER A 103 -19.43 24.27 -2.88
C SER A 103 -17.97 24.19 -3.36
N VAL A 104 -17.06 23.58 -2.58
CA VAL A 104 -15.67 23.33 -2.97
C VAL A 104 -15.58 22.02 -3.74
N SER A 105 -14.84 22.02 -4.86
CA SER A 105 -14.58 20.81 -5.63
C SER A 105 -13.85 19.76 -4.78
N ASN A 106 -14.27 18.49 -4.86
CA ASN A 106 -13.72 17.45 -4.00
C ASN A 106 -13.51 16.12 -4.70
N VAL A 107 -12.50 15.42 -4.23
CA VAL A 107 -12.04 14.12 -4.75
C VAL A 107 -11.86 13.14 -3.61
N LEU A 108 -12.20 11.87 -3.84
CA LEU A 108 -11.96 10.76 -2.93
C LEU A 108 -11.03 9.74 -3.57
N SER A 109 -9.91 9.38 -2.94
CA SER A 109 -9.14 8.21 -3.31
C SER A 109 -9.61 6.97 -2.55
N ARG A 110 -10.12 5.97 -3.28
CA ARG A 110 -10.42 4.64 -2.72
C ARG A 110 -9.18 3.75 -2.82
N ARG A 111 -8.61 3.46 -1.64
CA ARG A 111 -7.32 2.71 -1.52
C ARG A 111 -7.47 1.32 -0.94
N VAL A 112 -8.61 1.00 -0.40
CA VAL A 112 -8.82 -0.28 0.29
C VAL A 112 -10.09 -0.91 -0.25
N ASP A 113 -9.97 -2.18 -0.61
CA ASP A 113 -11.08 -3.10 -0.72
C ASP A 113 -11.59 -3.40 0.71
N SER A 114 -12.67 -2.76 1.11
CA SER A 114 -13.30 -2.98 2.41
C SER A 114 -14.76 -3.31 2.22
N TYR A 115 -15.19 -4.34 2.92
CA TYR A 115 -16.60 -4.66 2.97
C TYR A 115 -17.36 -3.50 3.62
N GLU A 116 -18.17 -2.84 2.81
CA GLU A 116 -19.10 -1.79 3.22
C GLU A 116 -20.42 -2.06 2.50
N PRO A 117 -21.57 -1.99 3.19
CA PRO A 117 -22.85 -2.14 2.53
C PRO A 117 -22.97 -1.17 1.35
N ASN A 118 -23.47 -1.66 0.20
CA ASN A 118 -23.54 -0.89 -1.04
C ASN A 118 -24.24 0.47 -0.86
N ILE A 119 -25.25 0.52 -0.02
CA ILE A 119 -25.99 1.75 0.25
C ILE A 119 -25.12 2.80 0.95
N ILE A 120 -24.31 2.39 1.94
CA ILE A 120 -23.40 3.29 2.65
C ILE A 120 -22.29 3.77 1.69
N SER A 121 -21.74 2.86 0.89
CA SER A 121 -20.75 3.18 -0.15
C SER A 121 -21.31 4.20 -1.15
N LYS A 122 -22.57 4.03 -1.61
CA LYS A 122 -23.25 5.00 -2.49
C LYS A 122 -23.39 6.37 -1.85
N ILE A 123 -23.90 6.43 -0.60
CA ILE A 123 -24.08 7.69 0.12
C ILE A 123 -22.72 8.41 0.25
N ARG A 124 -21.68 7.71 0.67
CA ARG A 124 -20.33 8.24 0.84
C ARG A 124 -19.76 8.77 -0.48
N CYS A 125 -19.84 7.97 -1.53
CA CYS A 125 -19.38 8.35 -2.87
C CYS A 125 -20.18 9.50 -3.49
N SER A 126 -21.48 9.64 -3.17
CA SER A 126 -22.32 10.74 -3.68
C SER A 126 -21.90 12.12 -3.20
N LEU A 127 -21.13 12.18 -2.11
CA LEU A 127 -20.60 13.42 -1.56
C LEU A 127 -19.44 14.01 -2.37
N PHE A 128 -18.86 13.23 -3.28
CA PHE A 128 -17.68 13.65 -4.05
C PHE A 128 -18.01 13.90 -5.52
N LYS A 129 -17.31 14.89 -6.11
CA LYS A 129 -17.38 15.16 -7.55
C LYS A 129 -16.65 14.10 -8.38
N LYS A 130 -15.48 13.64 -7.88
CA LYS A 130 -14.69 12.57 -8.49
C LYS A 130 -14.21 11.56 -7.46
N ILE A 131 -14.07 10.31 -7.90
CA ILE A 131 -13.58 9.20 -7.10
C ILE A 131 -12.45 8.54 -7.87
N ILE A 132 -11.29 8.45 -7.25
CA ILE A 132 -10.12 7.78 -7.81
C ILE A 132 -10.05 6.37 -7.23
N ALA A 133 -10.04 5.37 -8.09
CA ALA A 133 -9.71 3.99 -7.74
C ALA A 133 -8.23 3.74 -8.00
N ILE A 134 -7.51 3.15 -7.04
CA ILE A 134 -6.06 2.92 -7.16
C ILE A 134 -5.72 1.61 -7.86
N SER A 135 -6.71 0.82 -8.25
CA SER A 135 -6.58 -0.42 -9.00
C SER A 135 -7.82 -0.64 -9.86
N LYS A 136 -7.68 -1.43 -10.91
CA LYS A 136 -8.80 -1.82 -11.77
C LYS A 136 -9.87 -2.56 -10.98
N LYS A 137 -9.45 -3.44 -10.06
CA LYS A 137 -10.38 -4.17 -9.20
C LYS A 137 -11.24 -3.23 -8.35
N ILE A 138 -10.63 -2.22 -7.69
CA ILE A 138 -11.39 -1.21 -6.92
C ILE A 138 -12.29 -0.37 -7.84
N TYR A 139 -11.84 -0.07 -9.06
CA TYR A 139 -12.67 0.63 -10.04
C TYR A 139 -13.92 -0.17 -10.39
N ASP A 140 -13.76 -1.45 -10.73
CA ASP A 140 -14.87 -2.33 -11.11
C ASP A 140 -15.84 -2.52 -9.95
N GLU A 141 -15.38 -2.84 -8.75
CA GLU A 141 -16.21 -2.96 -7.55
C GLU A 141 -16.97 -1.66 -7.25
N THR A 142 -16.32 -0.49 -7.42
CA THR A 142 -16.98 0.80 -7.21
C THR A 142 -18.05 1.07 -8.27
N SER A 143 -17.81 0.66 -9.51
CA SER A 143 -18.80 0.72 -10.60
C SER A 143 -19.99 -0.21 -10.37
N GLU A 144 -19.73 -1.44 -9.90
CA GLU A 144 -20.77 -2.45 -9.59
C GLU A 144 -21.70 -2.00 -8.45
N VAL A 145 -21.22 -1.23 -7.51
CA VAL A 145 -22.06 -0.58 -6.48
C VAL A 145 -23.07 0.41 -7.10
N GLY A 146 -22.93 0.75 -8.39
CA GLY A 146 -23.81 1.65 -9.12
C GLY A 146 -23.43 3.12 -8.96
N ILE A 147 -22.15 3.42 -8.81
CA ILE A 147 -21.61 4.78 -8.90
C ILE A 147 -21.47 5.16 -10.37
N ASP A 148 -21.90 6.36 -10.72
CA ASP A 148 -21.76 6.92 -12.08
C ASP A 148 -20.30 6.84 -12.55
N LYS A 149 -20.07 6.15 -13.67
CA LYS A 149 -18.74 6.00 -14.28
C LYS A 149 -18.08 7.33 -14.61
N ASN A 150 -18.86 8.38 -14.90
CA ASN A 150 -18.34 9.72 -15.11
C ASN A 150 -17.69 10.31 -13.85
N LYS A 151 -18.03 9.81 -12.66
CA LYS A 151 -17.37 10.20 -11.42
C LYS A 151 -16.12 9.38 -11.12
N LEU A 152 -15.92 8.23 -11.78
CA LEU A 152 -14.82 7.33 -11.53
C LEU A 152 -13.60 7.67 -12.39
N ALA A 153 -12.43 7.59 -11.79
CA ALA A 153 -11.14 7.66 -12.48
C ALA A 153 -10.25 6.52 -11.97
N LEU A 154 -9.53 5.87 -12.88
CA LEU A 154 -8.50 4.89 -12.53
C LEU A 154 -7.14 5.59 -12.53
N ILE A 155 -6.57 5.79 -11.34
CA ILE A 155 -5.20 6.29 -11.17
C ILE A 155 -4.50 5.35 -10.21
N LYS A 156 -3.64 4.49 -10.76
CA LYS A 156 -2.91 3.48 -9.98
C LYS A 156 -1.97 4.13 -8.97
N SER A 157 -1.74 3.46 -7.85
CA SER A 157 -0.63 3.82 -6.95
C SER A 157 0.70 3.57 -7.66
N ALA A 158 1.73 4.33 -7.28
CA ALA A 158 3.04 4.28 -7.92
C ALA A 158 4.16 3.92 -6.93
N VAL A 159 5.36 3.68 -7.46
CA VAL A 159 6.58 3.49 -6.67
C VAL A 159 7.68 4.43 -7.13
N ASP A 160 8.53 4.84 -6.19
CA ASP A 160 9.71 5.65 -6.46
C ASP A 160 10.89 4.74 -6.81
N LEU A 161 11.12 4.58 -8.12
CA LEU A 161 12.22 3.75 -8.61
C LEU A 161 13.59 4.34 -8.23
N ASN A 162 13.71 5.67 -8.13
CA ASN A 162 14.95 6.34 -7.74
C ASN A 162 15.28 6.06 -6.26
N GLN A 163 14.28 6.10 -5.38
CA GLN A 163 14.46 5.72 -3.99
C GLN A 163 14.83 4.25 -3.87
N LEU A 164 14.12 3.36 -4.58
CA LEU A 164 14.36 1.92 -4.55
C LEU A 164 15.68 1.49 -5.24
N SER A 165 16.32 2.34 -6.03
CA SER A 165 17.65 2.05 -6.58
C SER A 165 18.77 2.15 -5.54
N LYS A 166 18.52 2.82 -4.41
CA LYS A 166 19.48 3.02 -3.32
C LYS A 166 19.42 1.84 -2.34
N GLN A 167 19.99 0.71 -2.74
CA GLN A 167 20.05 -0.49 -1.89
C GLN A 167 21.32 -0.50 -1.05
N GLU A 168 21.21 -1.01 0.17
CA GLU A 168 22.37 -1.32 1.01
C GLU A 168 23.18 -2.49 0.42
N SER A 169 24.39 -2.69 0.89
CA SER A 169 25.19 -3.84 0.49
C SER A 169 24.63 -5.16 1.07
N LYS A 170 24.94 -6.28 0.38
CA LYS A 170 24.54 -7.61 0.86
C LYS A 170 25.13 -7.91 2.25
N SER A 171 26.35 -7.48 2.52
CA SER A 171 26.99 -7.67 3.84
C SER A 171 26.22 -6.96 4.96
N VAL A 172 25.80 -5.71 4.74
CA VAL A 172 24.98 -4.94 5.71
C VAL A 172 23.60 -5.61 5.91
N PHE A 173 23.00 -6.12 4.83
CA PHE A 173 21.76 -6.88 4.91
C PHE A 173 21.89 -8.15 5.77
N LEU A 174 22.91 -8.97 5.49
CA LEU A 174 23.15 -10.22 6.23
C LEU A 174 23.39 -9.95 7.73
N GLU A 175 24.25 -8.97 8.04
CA GLU A 175 24.52 -8.56 9.43
C GLU A 175 23.26 -8.06 10.14
N LYS A 176 22.53 -7.11 9.53
CA LYS A 176 21.32 -6.51 10.11
C LYS A 176 20.24 -7.53 10.46
N PHE A 177 20.07 -8.53 9.58
CA PHE A 177 19.01 -9.51 9.74
C PHE A 177 19.51 -10.85 10.33
N ASN A 178 20.79 -10.93 10.70
CA ASN A 178 21.44 -12.12 11.27
C ASN A 178 21.20 -13.35 10.39
N LEU A 179 21.66 -13.26 9.14
CA LEU A 179 21.53 -14.25 8.07
C LEU A 179 22.90 -14.76 7.62
N GLU A 180 22.91 -15.98 7.09
CA GLU A 180 24.08 -16.55 6.39
C GLU A 180 23.97 -16.30 4.89
N ASP A 181 25.11 -16.31 4.18
CA ASP A 181 25.17 -15.98 2.76
C ASP A 181 24.38 -16.95 1.86
N ASP A 182 24.21 -18.19 2.32
CA ASP A 182 23.48 -19.27 1.64
C ASP A 182 22.05 -19.48 2.15
N ASP A 183 21.55 -18.60 3.05
CA ASP A 183 20.17 -18.61 3.43
C ASP A 183 19.26 -18.15 2.26
N PHE A 184 18.18 -18.88 2.03
CA PHE A 184 17.12 -18.46 1.10
C PHE A 184 16.10 -17.61 1.86
N VAL A 185 16.05 -16.33 1.51
CA VAL A 185 15.31 -15.34 2.30
C VAL A 185 13.94 -15.05 1.69
N ILE A 186 12.91 -15.52 2.36
CA ILE A 186 11.52 -15.20 2.08
C ILE A 186 11.11 -14.00 2.94
N ALA A 187 10.51 -12.97 2.34
CA ALA A 187 9.96 -11.84 3.07
C ALA A 187 8.43 -11.76 2.93
N THR A 188 7.76 -11.31 3.98
CA THR A 188 6.38 -10.85 3.92
C THR A 188 6.27 -9.47 4.55
N VAL A 189 5.61 -8.54 3.85
CA VAL A 189 5.55 -7.12 4.23
C VAL A 189 4.12 -6.65 4.27
N GLY A 190 3.62 -6.33 5.46
CA GLY A 190 2.25 -5.87 5.63
C GLY A 190 1.80 -5.78 7.08
N GLN A 191 0.61 -5.21 7.29
CA GLN A 191 0.01 -5.15 8.63
C GLN A 191 -0.26 -6.54 9.17
N LEU A 192 0.05 -6.79 10.44
CA LEU A 192 -0.22 -8.07 11.11
C LEU A 192 -1.68 -8.14 11.58
N ILE A 193 -2.59 -8.31 10.62
CA ILE A 193 -4.06 -8.37 10.81
C ILE A 193 -4.65 -9.55 10.02
N PRO A 194 -5.84 -10.07 10.39
CA PRO A 194 -6.39 -11.32 9.84
C PRO A 194 -6.43 -11.36 8.31
N ARG A 195 -6.87 -10.29 7.66
CA ARG A 195 -7.00 -10.26 6.19
C ARG A 195 -5.68 -10.40 5.42
N LYS A 196 -4.52 -10.30 6.10
CA LYS A 196 -3.19 -10.44 5.48
C LYS A 196 -2.66 -11.87 5.47
N GLY A 197 -3.32 -12.81 6.16
CA GLY A 197 -3.08 -14.25 6.03
C GLY A 197 -1.73 -14.76 6.55
N HIS A 198 -1.10 -14.04 7.50
CA HIS A 198 0.21 -14.44 8.05
C HIS A 198 0.20 -15.80 8.75
N GLU A 199 -0.93 -16.20 9.36
CA GLU A 199 -1.07 -17.52 9.98
C GLU A 199 -0.91 -18.63 8.93
N GLN A 200 -1.58 -18.49 7.78
CA GLN A 200 -1.46 -19.45 6.67
C GLN A 200 -0.01 -19.51 6.15
N LEU A 201 0.68 -18.38 6.09
CA LEU A 201 2.08 -18.36 5.68
C LEU A 201 2.98 -19.12 6.67
N ILE A 202 2.75 -18.99 7.98
CA ILE A 202 3.50 -19.72 9.01
C ILE A 202 3.25 -21.22 8.89
N GLU A 203 1.99 -21.66 8.66
CA GLU A 203 1.66 -23.06 8.42
C GLU A 203 2.42 -23.61 7.19
N ILE A 204 2.33 -22.93 6.05
CA ILE A 204 3.05 -23.31 4.83
C ILE A 204 4.57 -23.33 5.08
N PHE A 205 5.10 -22.33 5.75
CA PHE A 205 6.53 -22.23 6.04
C PHE A 205 7.00 -23.37 6.94
N SER A 206 6.17 -23.84 7.86
CA SER A 206 6.47 -25.01 8.71
C SER A 206 6.70 -26.27 7.87
N GLU A 207 5.88 -26.52 6.85
CA GLU A 207 6.05 -27.67 5.95
C GLU A 207 7.30 -27.51 5.09
N LEU A 208 7.50 -26.32 4.50
CA LEU A 208 8.69 -26.01 3.69
C LEU A 208 10.00 -26.20 4.47
N LYS A 209 9.99 -25.85 5.75
CA LYS A 209 11.18 -25.95 6.62
C LYS A 209 11.63 -27.39 6.87
N ARG A 210 10.72 -28.37 6.81
CA ARG A 210 11.07 -29.81 6.96
C ARG A 210 11.97 -30.32 5.85
N SER A 211 11.78 -29.82 4.63
CA SER A 211 12.56 -30.21 3.44
C SER A 211 13.72 -29.25 3.14
N ASN A 212 13.72 -28.03 3.70
CA ASN A 212 14.71 -26.99 3.43
C ASN A 212 15.23 -26.33 4.70
N SER A 213 16.40 -26.78 5.18
CA SER A 213 17.00 -26.25 6.42
C SER A 213 17.45 -24.78 6.34
N ARG A 214 17.73 -24.29 5.13
CA ARG A 214 18.31 -22.96 4.87
C ARG A 214 17.29 -21.85 4.62
N ILE A 215 15.99 -22.14 4.55
CA ILE A 215 15.00 -21.10 4.37
C ILE A 215 14.81 -20.27 5.64
N LYS A 216 14.64 -18.96 5.45
CA LYS A 216 14.31 -17.97 6.49
C LYS A 216 13.08 -17.19 6.07
N LEU A 217 12.22 -16.87 7.02
CA LEU A 217 11.07 -16.00 6.82
C LEU A 217 11.23 -14.72 7.64
N LEU A 218 11.34 -13.59 6.96
CA LEU A 218 11.39 -12.27 7.57
C LEU A 218 10.01 -11.62 7.48
N VAL A 219 9.45 -11.28 8.63
CA VAL A 219 8.11 -10.70 8.75
C VAL A 219 8.23 -9.23 9.11
N PHE A 220 7.78 -8.36 8.21
CA PHE A 220 7.81 -6.91 8.37
C PHE A 220 6.42 -6.33 8.48
N GLY A 221 6.23 -5.49 9.48
CA GLY A 221 4.97 -4.81 9.76
C GLY A 221 4.53 -4.99 11.21
N GLN A 222 3.47 -4.29 11.58
CA GLN A 222 2.90 -4.29 12.93
C GLN A 222 1.40 -4.55 12.87
N GLY A 223 0.85 -5.06 13.95
CA GLY A 223 -0.59 -5.26 14.05
C GLY A 223 -0.99 -6.11 15.25
N LYS A 224 -2.28 -6.20 15.47
CA LYS A 224 -2.86 -6.87 16.64
C LYS A 224 -2.57 -8.38 16.72
N LEU A 225 -2.18 -9.01 15.60
CA LEU A 225 -1.84 -10.44 15.56
C LEU A 225 -0.38 -10.74 15.92
N GLU A 226 0.49 -9.74 16.13
CA GLU A 226 1.93 -10.00 16.30
C GLU A 226 2.23 -11.00 17.42
N ALA A 227 1.66 -10.80 18.61
CA ALA A 227 1.87 -11.71 19.75
C ALA A 227 1.40 -13.14 19.44
N HIS A 228 0.25 -13.27 18.78
CA HIS A 228 -0.28 -14.57 18.36
C HIS A 228 0.62 -15.24 17.31
N LEU A 229 1.08 -14.52 16.30
CA LEU A 229 1.97 -15.05 15.26
C LEU A 229 3.33 -15.49 15.81
N ARG A 230 3.88 -14.75 16.77
CA ARG A 230 5.11 -15.16 17.49
C ARG A 230 4.89 -16.43 18.29
N LYS A 231 3.73 -16.56 18.96
CA LYS A 231 3.36 -17.75 19.74
C LYS A 231 3.27 -18.99 18.85
N ILE A 232 2.51 -18.96 17.76
CA ILE A 232 2.39 -20.13 16.86
C ILE A 232 3.73 -20.48 16.19
N SER A 233 4.58 -19.48 15.90
CA SER A 233 5.94 -19.74 15.39
C SER A 233 6.80 -20.49 16.42
N ALA A 234 6.69 -20.15 17.71
CA ALA A 234 7.43 -20.82 18.78
C ALA A 234 6.91 -22.24 19.01
N GLU A 235 5.60 -22.44 19.07
CA GLU A 235 4.95 -23.75 19.22
C GLU A 235 5.34 -24.73 18.10
N ASN A 236 5.60 -24.24 16.90
CA ASN A 236 6.09 -25.03 15.76
C ASN A 236 7.64 -25.10 15.67
N ASN A 237 8.38 -24.68 16.71
CA ASN A 237 9.86 -24.68 16.73
C ASN A 237 10.51 -23.84 15.61
N LEU A 238 9.84 -22.80 15.10
CA LEU A 238 10.28 -21.97 13.99
C LEU A 238 10.98 -20.68 14.41
N SER A 239 11.16 -20.41 15.72
CA SER A 239 11.69 -19.14 16.24
C SER A 239 13.11 -18.78 15.73
N LYS A 240 13.89 -19.78 15.31
CA LYS A 240 15.21 -19.56 14.67
C LYS A 240 15.11 -19.21 13.18
N SER A 241 14.01 -19.60 12.52
CA SER A 241 13.82 -19.48 11.06
C SER A 241 12.82 -18.39 10.67
N ILE A 242 11.90 -18.02 11.57
CA ILE A 242 10.96 -16.91 11.39
C ILE A 242 11.35 -15.76 12.30
N LYS A 243 11.56 -14.58 11.73
CA LYS A 243 11.92 -13.38 12.48
C LYS A 243 10.93 -12.25 12.20
N PHE A 244 10.47 -11.59 13.27
CA PHE A 244 9.53 -10.47 13.21
C PHE A 244 10.29 -9.18 13.53
N TYR A 245 10.37 -8.28 12.57
CA TYR A 245 11.14 -7.02 12.68
C TYR A 245 10.27 -5.79 12.95
N GLY A 246 8.94 -5.97 13.02
CA GLY A 246 8.05 -4.83 13.18
C GLY A 246 8.04 -3.94 11.94
N PHE A 247 7.73 -2.67 12.12
CA PHE A 247 7.73 -1.69 11.04
C PHE A 247 9.12 -1.05 10.92
N LEU A 248 9.78 -1.21 9.77
CA LEU A 248 11.06 -0.57 9.47
C LEU A 248 10.87 0.54 8.45
N TYR A 249 11.33 1.76 8.78
CA TYR A 249 11.26 2.92 7.89
C TYR A 249 12.24 2.83 6.72
N ASP A 250 13.35 2.15 6.92
CA ASP A 250 14.44 1.95 5.97
C ASP A 250 14.36 0.61 5.21
N LEU A 251 13.24 -0.11 5.31
CA LEU A 251 13.07 -1.41 4.66
C LEU A 251 13.29 -1.33 3.14
N ASP A 252 12.97 -0.20 2.53
CA ASP A 252 13.13 0.01 1.09
C ASP A 252 14.58 -0.18 0.62
N ASN A 253 15.57 0.03 1.49
CA ASN A 253 16.99 -0.14 1.20
C ASN A 253 17.44 -1.61 1.15
N TYR A 254 16.56 -2.55 1.49
CA TYR A 254 16.92 -3.97 1.62
C TYR A 254 16.08 -4.89 0.72
N PHE A 255 15.08 -4.38 0.03
CA PHE A 255 14.19 -5.21 -0.77
C PHE A 255 14.92 -6.09 -1.79
N SER A 256 15.97 -5.58 -2.44
CA SER A 256 16.69 -6.31 -3.49
C SER A 256 17.41 -7.57 -3.00
N HIS A 257 17.56 -7.73 -1.69
CA HIS A 257 18.26 -8.87 -1.08
C HIS A 257 17.32 -10.01 -0.67
N PHE A 258 16.00 -9.84 -0.80
CA PHE A 258 15.09 -10.96 -0.63
C PHE A 258 15.10 -11.86 -1.86
N ASP A 259 15.07 -13.18 -1.67
CA ASP A 259 14.95 -14.14 -2.75
C ASP A 259 13.53 -14.25 -3.27
N LEU A 260 12.54 -14.04 -2.37
CA LEU A 260 11.12 -14.17 -2.67
C LEU A 260 10.29 -13.31 -1.71
N VAL A 261 9.26 -12.65 -2.22
CA VAL A 261 8.20 -12.06 -1.39
C VAL A 261 6.95 -12.92 -1.48
N VAL A 262 6.40 -13.30 -0.31
CA VAL A 262 5.17 -14.09 -0.22
C VAL A 262 4.06 -13.25 0.40
N HIS A 263 2.87 -13.27 -0.20
CA HIS A 263 1.74 -12.47 0.24
C HIS A 263 0.44 -13.28 0.26
N CYS A 264 0.01 -13.66 1.46
CA CYS A 264 -1.16 -14.52 1.70
C CYS A 264 -2.44 -13.74 1.98
N ALA A 265 -2.52 -12.46 1.57
CA ALA A 265 -3.70 -11.65 1.84
C ALA A 265 -4.93 -12.22 1.16
N VAL A 266 -6.04 -12.26 1.90
CA VAL A 266 -7.37 -12.63 1.36
C VAL A 266 -8.07 -11.43 0.72
N ARG A 267 -7.59 -10.22 0.99
CA ARG A 267 -8.06 -8.96 0.40
C ARG A 267 -6.93 -7.94 0.31
N GLU A 268 -6.74 -7.37 -0.88
CA GLU A 268 -5.70 -6.37 -1.14
C GLU A 268 -6.18 -5.31 -2.15
N GLY A 269 -5.96 -4.05 -1.84
CA GLY A 269 -6.32 -2.96 -2.76
C GLY A 269 -5.47 -2.97 -4.03
N LEU A 270 -4.15 -2.99 -3.85
CA LEU A 270 -3.16 -3.12 -4.94
C LEU A 270 -1.89 -3.85 -4.46
N GLY A 271 -1.43 -3.58 -3.21
CA GLY A 271 -0.21 -4.19 -2.68
C GLY A 271 1.04 -3.34 -2.94
N VAL A 272 1.14 -2.17 -2.32
CA VAL A 272 2.31 -1.27 -2.49
C VAL A 272 3.64 -1.95 -2.12
N SER A 273 3.66 -2.84 -1.11
CA SER A 273 4.85 -3.62 -0.78
C SER A 273 5.25 -4.59 -1.90
N LEU A 274 4.27 -5.13 -2.63
CA LEU A 274 4.52 -5.98 -3.79
C LEU A 274 5.06 -5.16 -4.97
N LEU A 275 4.53 -3.94 -5.18
CA LEU A 275 5.10 -3.01 -6.17
C LEU A 275 6.58 -2.75 -5.90
N LYS A 276 6.97 -2.52 -4.63
CA LYS A 276 8.36 -2.30 -4.24
C LYS A 276 9.24 -3.51 -4.50
N ALA A 277 8.78 -4.69 -4.11
CA ALA A 277 9.51 -5.94 -4.36
C ALA A 277 9.74 -6.17 -5.86
N ALA A 278 8.69 -6.06 -6.65
CA ALA A 278 8.76 -6.24 -8.10
C ALA A 278 9.64 -5.16 -8.78
N ALA A 279 9.60 -3.91 -8.30
CA ALA A 279 10.42 -2.81 -8.82
C ALA A 279 11.92 -3.05 -8.69
N VAL A 280 12.37 -3.73 -7.64
CA VAL A 280 13.77 -4.13 -7.47
C VAL A 280 14.06 -5.53 -8.01
N GLY A 281 13.06 -6.19 -8.59
CA GLY A 281 13.20 -7.50 -9.23
C GLY A 281 13.11 -8.68 -8.27
N VAL A 282 12.45 -8.53 -7.13
CA VAL A 282 12.15 -9.67 -6.27
C VAL A 282 10.85 -10.33 -6.74
N PRO A 283 10.88 -11.62 -7.13
CA PRO A 283 9.70 -12.32 -7.56
C PRO A 283 8.68 -12.48 -6.41
N ILE A 284 7.43 -12.66 -6.77
CA ILE A 284 6.33 -12.68 -5.83
C ILE A 284 5.53 -13.97 -5.97
N VAL A 285 5.18 -14.58 -4.83
CA VAL A 285 4.16 -15.61 -4.74
C VAL A 285 3.00 -15.08 -3.89
N ALA A 286 1.79 -15.11 -4.42
CA ALA A 286 0.64 -14.55 -3.73
C ALA A 286 -0.67 -15.26 -4.08
N PHE A 287 -1.73 -15.03 -3.30
CA PHE A 287 -3.08 -15.35 -3.72
C PHE A 287 -3.57 -14.36 -4.79
N ARG A 288 -4.35 -14.87 -5.75
CA ARG A 288 -5.04 -14.09 -6.79
C ARG A 288 -6.22 -13.37 -6.16
N THR A 289 -5.99 -12.20 -5.57
CA THR A 289 -7.04 -11.42 -4.92
C THR A 289 -6.82 -9.91 -5.09
N GLY A 290 -7.93 -9.16 -5.10
CA GLY A 290 -7.90 -7.70 -5.20
C GLY A 290 -7.11 -7.21 -6.41
N GLY A 291 -6.26 -6.21 -6.20
CA GLY A 291 -5.37 -5.66 -7.23
C GLY A 291 -4.04 -6.41 -7.41
N ILE A 292 -3.80 -7.52 -6.71
CA ILE A 292 -2.54 -8.28 -6.85
C ILE A 292 -2.27 -8.72 -8.29
N PRO A 293 -3.28 -9.19 -9.10
CA PRO A 293 -3.05 -9.54 -10.51
C PRO A 293 -2.63 -8.38 -11.41
N GLU A 294 -2.76 -7.14 -10.94
CA GLU A 294 -2.24 -5.97 -11.66
C GLU A 294 -0.75 -5.74 -11.42
N VAL A 295 -0.24 -6.23 -10.28
CA VAL A 295 1.16 -6.12 -9.88
C VAL A 295 1.96 -7.33 -10.33
N VAL A 296 1.36 -8.52 -10.27
CA VAL A 296 2.00 -9.80 -10.60
C VAL A 296 1.33 -10.40 -11.82
N ASP A 297 2.05 -10.44 -12.93
CA ASP A 297 1.66 -11.22 -14.10
C ASP A 297 2.07 -12.68 -13.89
N HIS A 298 1.04 -13.56 -13.83
CA HIS A 298 1.22 -14.96 -13.47
C HIS A 298 2.08 -15.71 -14.49
N LYS A 299 3.15 -16.36 -14.00
CA LYS A 299 4.21 -17.06 -14.73
C LYS A 299 5.22 -16.17 -15.45
N GLU A 300 4.98 -14.87 -15.54
CA GLU A 300 5.90 -13.93 -16.16
C GLU A 300 6.72 -13.15 -15.11
N THR A 301 6.05 -12.59 -14.09
CA THR A 301 6.70 -11.78 -13.07
C THR A 301 6.64 -12.39 -11.67
N GLY A 302 5.89 -13.49 -11.52
CA GLY A 302 5.69 -14.21 -10.28
C GLY A 302 4.64 -15.32 -10.43
N LEU A 303 4.25 -15.94 -9.33
CA LEU A 303 3.25 -17.00 -9.34
C LEU A 303 2.05 -16.65 -8.45
N LEU A 304 0.86 -16.80 -9.01
CA LEU A 304 -0.40 -16.59 -8.30
C LEU A 304 -1.11 -17.93 -8.11
N SER A 305 -1.62 -18.15 -6.90
CA SER A 305 -2.52 -19.25 -6.55
C SER A 305 -3.94 -18.73 -6.35
N GLU A 306 -4.93 -19.56 -6.58
CA GLU A 306 -6.32 -19.18 -6.29
C GLU A 306 -6.52 -18.93 -4.78
N LEU A 307 -7.43 -18.04 -4.44
CA LEU A 307 -7.67 -17.64 -3.06
C LEU A 307 -8.05 -18.86 -2.20
N GLY A 308 -7.26 -19.12 -1.15
CA GLY A 308 -7.46 -20.22 -0.22
C GLY A 308 -6.77 -21.53 -0.63
N ASP A 309 -6.23 -21.63 -1.83
CA ASP A 309 -5.46 -22.81 -2.28
C ASP A 309 -4.02 -22.76 -1.71
N LYS A 310 -3.91 -23.21 -0.44
CA LYS A 310 -2.65 -23.28 0.29
C LYS A 310 -1.65 -24.24 -0.35
N GLU A 311 -2.13 -25.36 -0.91
CA GLU A 311 -1.29 -26.37 -1.55
C GLU A 311 -0.61 -25.81 -2.81
N SER A 312 -1.36 -25.13 -3.66
CA SER A 312 -0.81 -24.45 -4.83
C SER A 312 0.17 -23.34 -4.41
N LEU A 313 -0.15 -22.58 -3.37
CA LEU A 313 0.74 -21.53 -2.86
C LEU A 313 2.08 -22.11 -2.37
N GLN A 314 2.03 -23.22 -1.62
CA GLN A 314 3.22 -23.95 -1.16
C GLN A 314 4.06 -24.45 -2.34
N LYS A 315 3.46 -25.14 -3.31
CA LYS A 315 4.13 -25.62 -4.53
C LYS A 315 4.79 -24.49 -5.31
N ASN A 316 4.14 -23.34 -5.39
CA ASN A 316 4.70 -22.15 -6.04
C ASN A 316 5.93 -21.59 -5.30
N ILE A 317 5.93 -21.61 -3.97
CA ILE A 317 7.10 -21.22 -3.16
C ILE A 317 8.24 -22.23 -3.37
N GLU A 318 7.96 -23.53 -3.28
CA GLU A 318 8.94 -24.61 -3.51
C GLU A 318 9.56 -24.48 -4.91
N TYR A 319 8.74 -24.20 -5.92
CA TYR A 319 9.23 -24.01 -7.28
C TYR A 319 10.24 -22.87 -7.38
N PHE A 320 10.00 -21.75 -6.70
CA PHE A 320 10.96 -20.64 -6.65
C PHE A 320 12.22 -20.98 -5.86
N ILE A 321 12.15 -21.79 -4.79
CA ILE A 321 13.32 -22.20 -4.02
C ILE A 321 14.29 -22.99 -4.91
N VAL A 322 13.78 -23.96 -5.68
CA VAL A 322 14.62 -24.87 -6.46
C VAL A 322 14.97 -24.36 -7.86
N ASN A 323 14.17 -23.49 -8.46
CA ASN A 323 14.34 -23.06 -9.85
C ASN A 323 14.95 -21.65 -9.96
N LYS A 324 16.27 -21.56 -9.79
CA LYS A 324 17.01 -20.30 -9.89
C LYS A 324 16.82 -19.59 -11.24
N LYS A 325 16.78 -20.37 -12.35
CA LYS A 325 16.61 -19.79 -13.70
C LYS A 325 15.27 -19.08 -13.85
N PHE A 326 14.19 -19.72 -13.42
CA PHE A 326 12.85 -19.11 -13.45
C PHE A 326 12.79 -17.87 -12.55
N ARG A 327 13.41 -17.94 -11.36
CA ARG A 327 13.50 -16.80 -10.43
C ARG A 327 14.16 -15.58 -11.08
N LEU A 328 15.26 -15.78 -11.80
CA LEU A 328 15.96 -14.71 -12.52
C LEU A 328 15.12 -14.14 -13.68
N THR A 329 14.42 -14.99 -14.43
CA THR A 329 13.51 -14.54 -15.50
C THR A 329 12.40 -13.66 -14.93
N CYS A 330 11.70 -14.12 -13.88
CA CYS A 330 10.68 -13.33 -13.23
C CYS A 330 11.22 -12.01 -12.66
N SER A 331 12.45 -12.00 -12.14
CA SER A 331 13.10 -10.79 -11.63
C SER A 331 13.27 -9.72 -12.71
N ILE A 332 13.74 -10.08 -13.89
CA ILE A 332 13.93 -9.16 -15.02
C ILE A 332 12.58 -8.62 -15.49
N ASN A 333 11.64 -9.52 -15.74
CA ASN A 333 10.29 -9.17 -16.22
C ASN A 333 9.54 -8.27 -15.23
N ALA A 334 9.67 -8.54 -13.93
CA ALA A 334 9.01 -7.74 -12.89
C ALA A 334 9.47 -6.28 -12.88
N LYS A 335 10.78 -6.04 -13.01
CA LYS A 335 11.32 -4.66 -13.09
C LYS A 335 10.74 -3.90 -14.27
N GLU A 336 10.72 -4.52 -15.43
CA GLU A 336 10.18 -3.91 -16.65
C GLU A 336 8.68 -3.66 -16.54
N TRP A 337 7.93 -4.64 -16.02
CA TRP A 337 6.49 -4.50 -15.79
C TRP A 337 6.15 -3.31 -14.89
N ILE A 338 6.83 -3.18 -13.75
CA ILE A 338 6.56 -2.09 -12.80
C ILE A 338 6.96 -0.75 -13.38
N LYS A 339 8.10 -0.64 -14.04
CA LYS A 339 8.56 0.60 -14.68
C LYS A 339 7.52 1.13 -15.68
N ASN A 340 6.90 0.23 -16.44
CA ASN A 340 5.94 0.59 -17.49
C ASN A 340 4.52 0.87 -16.97
N GLN A 341 4.14 0.37 -15.79
CA GLN A 341 2.75 0.38 -15.32
C GLN A 341 2.50 1.25 -14.08
N PHE A 342 3.57 1.58 -13.31
CA PHE A 342 3.41 2.16 -11.97
C PHE A 342 4.35 3.35 -11.72
N SER A 343 4.53 4.18 -12.73
CA SER A 343 5.36 5.40 -12.68
C SER A 343 4.73 6.48 -11.79
N ILE A 344 5.57 7.14 -10.99
CA ILE A 344 5.16 8.32 -10.21
C ILE A 344 4.73 9.46 -11.14
N ASP A 345 5.48 9.70 -12.21
CA ASP A 345 5.20 10.80 -13.13
C ASP A 345 3.82 10.64 -13.77
N GLU A 346 3.48 9.42 -14.23
CA GLU A 346 2.17 9.13 -14.78
C GLU A 346 1.05 9.32 -13.73
N MET A 347 1.29 8.89 -12.50
CA MET A 347 0.34 9.10 -11.39
C MET A 347 0.11 10.60 -11.16
N ILE A 348 1.17 11.41 -11.11
CA ILE A 348 1.09 12.86 -10.89
C ILE A 348 0.38 13.55 -12.06
N ASP A 349 0.72 13.19 -13.30
CA ASP A 349 0.10 13.76 -14.51
C ASP A 349 -1.40 13.50 -14.56
N LYS A 350 -1.82 12.27 -14.27
CA LYS A 350 -3.24 11.90 -14.21
C LYS A 350 -3.99 12.66 -13.11
N HIS A 351 -3.38 12.84 -11.93
CA HIS A 351 -3.97 13.66 -10.87
C HIS A 351 -4.07 15.12 -11.26
N THR A 352 -3.01 15.69 -11.84
CA THR A 352 -2.99 17.09 -12.31
C THR A 352 -4.11 17.33 -13.30
N LYS A 353 -4.21 16.51 -14.35
CA LYS A 353 -5.27 16.60 -15.36
C LYS A 353 -6.68 16.44 -14.77
N LEU A 354 -6.85 15.54 -13.80
CA LEU A 354 -8.13 15.37 -13.12
C LEU A 354 -8.51 16.63 -12.31
N TYR A 355 -7.54 17.27 -11.65
CA TYR A 355 -7.78 18.48 -10.87
C TYR A 355 -8.08 19.68 -11.77
N GLU A 356 -7.38 19.86 -12.87
CA GLU A 356 -7.63 20.92 -13.86
C GLU A 356 -9.05 20.84 -14.42
N ASN A 357 -9.57 19.64 -14.64
CA ASN A 357 -10.95 19.43 -15.10
C ASN A 357 -12.03 19.69 -14.03
N LEU A 358 -11.65 20.00 -12.79
CA LEU A 358 -12.58 20.22 -11.68
C LEU A 358 -12.73 21.69 -11.28
N ILE A 359 -11.85 22.55 -11.78
CA ILE A 359 -11.84 23.99 -11.55
C ILE A 359 -12.50 24.70 -12.72
#